data_480dd527cb99cc0997c3f28a03b80294
#
_entry.id   480dd527cb99cc0997c3f28a03b80294
#
_cell.length_a   1.000
_cell.length_b   1.000
_cell.length_c   1.000
_cell.angle_alpha   90.00
_cell.angle_beta   90.00
_cell.angle_gamma   90.00
#
_symmetry.space_group_name_H-M   'P 1'
#
loop_
_entity.id
_entity.type
_entity.pdbx_description
1 polymer ?
#
loop_
_entity_poly.entity_id
_entity_poly.type
_entity_poly.pdbx_seq_one_letter_code
_entity_poly.pdbx_strand_id
1 'polypeptide(L)'
;FNGCNPCGEILLDSHGLCNLTTLNVLGFVKDGVLDRKALLEAQRLSARAGYRMTCRELEMHSWNAVQQRDKLLGCSLTGWQDMVNATKMSREEQIGLLEELRETAHKAAEDIAARLGGRVPLLVTTLKPEGSLSLLPTVSSGVHYSHAPYYIRRVRITAVDPLCRVCEDLGYPVLPEVGQDPQDPTTKVVEFPVKAPAGKVKADVSAIEQLENYKMFMEHYVDHNCSITVHVRDNEWEQVEQWVWDNWDDVVALSFLSYDDSFYELLPYEAIDETEYERRKAAMRPFNPSLLSRYEHEETELDLGDPECAGGACPIR
;
A
#
# COMPACT_ATOMS: atom_id res chain seq x y z
N PHE A 1 -19.49 -14.38 -3.45
CA PHE A 1 -18.29 -13.93 -4.14
C PHE A 1 -17.49 -15.15 -4.62
N ASN A 2 -16.76 -15.04 -5.74
CA ASN A 2 -16.08 -16.18 -6.35
C ASN A 2 -14.55 -16.13 -6.21
N GLY A 3 -14.02 -15.04 -5.72
CA GLY A 3 -12.59 -14.86 -5.52
C GLY A 3 -12.25 -13.46 -5.01
N CYS A 4 -10.97 -13.13 -5.08
CA CYS A 4 -10.46 -11.81 -4.75
C CYS A 4 -9.38 -11.39 -5.76
N ASN A 5 -8.97 -10.13 -5.72
CA ASN A 5 -7.81 -9.65 -6.47
C ASN A 5 -6.50 -10.22 -5.88
N PRO A 6 -5.35 -10.11 -6.58
CA PRO A 6 -4.08 -10.70 -6.13
C PRO A 6 -3.64 -10.28 -4.72
N CYS A 7 -3.92 -9.06 -4.30
CA CYS A 7 -3.58 -8.58 -2.95
C CYS A 7 -4.63 -8.92 -1.89
N GLY A 8 -5.77 -9.53 -2.27
CA GLY A 8 -6.78 -10.05 -1.36
C GLY A 8 -7.68 -8.99 -0.71
N GLU A 9 -7.55 -7.70 -1.04
CA GLU A 9 -8.36 -6.65 -0.44
C GLU A 9 -9.74 -6.46 -1.08
N ILE A 10 -9.98 -6.99 -2.28
CA ILE A 10 -11.24 -6.81 -3.01
C ILE A 10 -11.92 -8.15 -3.25
N LEU A 11 -13.16 -8.27 -2.79
CA LEU A 11 -14.02 -9.42 -3.04
C LEU A 11 -14.67 -9.25 -4.41
N LEU A 12 -14.53 -10.23 -5.28
CA LEU A 12 -14.94 -10.16 -6.68
C LEU A 12 -15.84 -11.33 -7.07
N ASP A 13 -16.80 -11.04 -7.93
CA ASP A 13 -17.47 -12.03 -8.78
C ASP A 13 -16.65 -12.24 -10.06
N SER A 14 -16.98 -13.26 -10.84
CA SER A 14 -16.35 -13.50 -12.15
C SER A 14 -16.53 -12.26 -13.05
N HIS A 15 -15.46 -11.84 -13.72
CA HIS A 15 -15.37 -10.60 -14.52
C HIS A 15 -15.58 -9.31 -13.71
N GLY A 16 -15.53 -9.39 -12.36
CA GLY A 16 -15.60 -8.23 -11.48
C GLY A 16 -14.31 -7.42 -11.50
N LEU A 17 -14.45 -6.13 -11.26
CA LEU A 17 -13.31 -5.23 -11.00
C LEU A 17 -13.72 -4.20 -9.96
N CYS A 18 -12.73 -3.65 -9.27
CA CYS A 18 -12.95 -2.60 -8.28
C CYS A 18 -12.15 -1.34 -8.64
N ASN A 19 -12.77 -0.20 -8.42
CA ASN A 19 -12.16 1.11 -8.65
C ASN A 19 -11.60 1.63 -7.33
N LEU A 20 -10.27 1.67 -7.26
CA LEU A 20 -9.52 1.92 -6.04
C LEU A 20 -9.11 3.38 -5.93
N THR A 21 -9.25 3.93 -4.73
CA THR A 21 -8.72 5.23 -4.32
C THR A 21 -8.04 5.09 -2.97
N THR A 22 -7.05 5.92 -2.66
CA THR A 22 -6.31 5.84 -1.39
C THR A 22 -6.08 7.21 -0.81
N LEU A 23 -6.28 7.36 0.50
CA LEU A 23 -5.92 8.55 1.26
C LEU A 23 -4.68 8.30 2.11
N ASN A 24 -3.70 9.20 2.03
CA ASN A 24 -2.63 9.29 3.01
C ASN A 24 -3.15 10.04 4.24
N VAL A 25 -3.51 9.31 5.29
CA VAL A 25 -4.12 9.92 6.49
C VAL A 25 -3.13 10.75 7.31
N LEU A 26 -1.83 10.42 7.28
CA LEU A 26 -0.79 11.22 7.94
C LEU A 26 -0.69 12.63 7.33
N GLY A 27 -1.02 12.80 6.05
CA GLY A 27 -1.01 14.10 5.38
C GLY A 27 -1.99 15.12 5.96
N PHE A 28 -2.92 14.70 6.82
CA PHE A 28 -3.88 15.55 7.53
C PHE A 28 -3.47 15.84 8.98
N VAL A 29 -2.27 15.39 9.39
CA VAL A 29 -1.75 15.65 10.74
C VAL A 29 -0.75 16.81 10.69
N LYS A 30 -0.97 17.80 11.55
CA LYS A 30 -0.05 18.90 11.76
C LYS A 30 0.19 19.11 13.26
N ASP A 31 1.46 19.14 13.66
CA ASP A 31 1.86 19.34 15.06
C ASP A 31 1.17 18.36 16.05
N GLY A 32 0.99 17.12 15.63
CA GLY A 32 0.33 16.07 16.41
C GLY A 32 -1.19 16.15 16.45
N VAL A 33 -1.80 17.07 15.69
CA VAL A 33 -3.26 17.28 15.65
C VAL A 33 -3.79 16.89 14.27
N LEU A 34 -4.81 16.03 14.26
CA LEU A 34 -5.51 15.61 13.04
C LEU A 34 -6.53 16.67 12.60
N ASP A 35 -6.41 17.16 11.36
CA ASP A 35 -7.49 17.91 10.71
C ASP A 35 -8.58 16.93 10.21
N ARG A 36 -9.44 16.53 11.15
CA ARG A 36 -10.52 15.57 10.91
C ARG A 36 -11.49 16.07 9.81
N LYS A 37 -11.76 17.37 9.77
CA LYS A 37 -12.67 17.94 8.77
C LYS A 37 -12.11 17.83 7.35
N ALA A 38 -10.85 18.16 7.17
CA ALA A 38 -10.18 18.02 5.87
C ALA A 38 -10.08 16.56 5.45
N LEU A 39 -9.79 15.63 6.37
CA LEU A 39 -9.73 14.20 6.10
C LEU A 39 -11.09 13.64 5.66
N LEU A 40 -12.18 13.99 6.34
CA LEU A 40 -13.53 13.56 5.96
C LEU A 40 -13.96 14.14 4.59
N GLU A 41 -13.60 15.39 4.30
CA GLU A 41 -13.85 15.95 2.97
C GLU A 41 -13.04 15.24 1.88
N ALA A 42 -11.79 14.88 2.14
CA ALA A 42 -10.98 14.08 1.22
C ALA A 42 -11.59 12.68 1.01
N GLN A 43 -12.10 12.03 2.06
CA GLN A 43 -12.80 10.75 1.96
C GLN A 43 -14.07 10.86 1.10
N ARG A 44 -14.83 11.93 1.27
CA ARG A 44 -16.00 12.22 0.43
C ARG A 44 -15.62 12.36 -1.04
N LEU A 45 -14.53 13.06 -1.34
CA LEU A 45 -14.02 13.25 -2.70
C LEU A 45 -13.48 11.94 -3.28
N SER A 46 -12.78 11.13 -2.48
CA SER A 46 -12.26 9.82 -2.81
C SER A 46 -13.37 8.87 -3.28
N ALA A 47 -14.44 8.74 -2.51
CA ALA A 47 -15.60 7.90 -2.88
C ALA A 47 -16.29 8.40 -4.16
N ARG A 48 -16.43 9.72 -4.33
CA ARG A 48 -17.00 10.30 -5.56
C ARG A 48 -16.13 10.06 -6.79
N ALA A 49 -14.80 10.14 -6.64
CA ALA A 49 -13.88 9.82 -7.72
C ALA A 49 -13.97 8.36 -8.11
N GLY A 50 -13.94 7.44 -7.12
CA GLY A 50 -14.13 6.00 -7.32
C GLY A 50 -15.44 5.68 -8.05
N TYR A 51 -16.55 6.28 -7.61
CA TYR A 51 -17.83 6.10 -8.29
C TYR A 51 -17.79 6.53 -9.76
N ARG A 52 -17.19 7.68 -10.06
CA ARG A 52 -17.06 8.15 -11.44
C ARG A 52 -16.26 7.22 -12.33
N MET A 53 -15.24 6.54 -11.78
CA MET A 53 -14.52 5.51 -12.52
C MET A 53 -15.43 4.35 -12.92
N THR A 54 -16.39 3.94 -12.08
CA THR A 54 -17.36 2.89 -12.40
C THR A 54 -18.33 3.27 -13.52
N CYS A 55 -18.47 4.56 -13.82
CA CYS A 55 -19.34 5.04 -14.89
C CYS A 55 -18.70 4.90 -16.29
N ARG A 56 -17.40 4.57 -16.34
CA ARG A 56 -16.74 4.32 -17.62
C ARG A 56 -17.26 3.04 -18.24
N GLU A 57 -17.67 3.12 -19.49
CA GLU A 57 -18.00 1.93 -20.29
C GLU A 57 -16.72 1.17 -20.65
N LEU A 58 -16.74 -0.14 -20.48
CA LEU A 58 -15.60 -1.01 -20.76
C LEU A 58 -15.81 -1.69 -22.12
N GLU A 59 -14.72 -1.95 -22.82
CA GLU A 59 -14.73 -2.57 -24.16
C GLU A 59 -15.28 -4.01 -24.14
N MET A 60 -15.00 -4.77 -23.07
CA MET A 60 -15.47 -6.15 -22.94
C MET A 60 -16.85 -6.19 -22.28
N HIS A 61 -17.86 -6.65 -23.02
CA HIS A 61 -19.26 -6.68 -22.56
C HIS A 61 -19.47 -7.41 -21.24
N SER A 62 -18.80 -8.56 -21.02
CA SER A 62 -18.93 -9.33 -19.77
C SER A 62 -18.43 -8.55 -18.56
N TRP A 63 -17.29 -7.88 -18.69
CA TRP A 63 -16.73 -7.03 -17.65
C TRP A 63 -17.57 -5.79 -17.41
N ASN A 64 -18.02 -5.15 -18.49
CA ASN A 64 -18.88 -3.97 -18.39
C ASN A 64 -20.20 -4.30 -17.69
N ALA A 65 -20.82 -5.42 -18.01
CA ALA A 65 -22.07 -5.86 -17.37
C ALA A 65 -21.92 -6.01 -15.86
N VAL A 66 -20.82 -6.64 -15.39
CA VAL A 66 -20.54 -6.82 -13.96
C VAL A 66 -20.22 -5.48 -13.30
N GLN A 67 -19.37 -4.63 -13.93
CA GLN A 67 -19.07 -3.30 -13.39
C GLN A 67 -20.33 -2.43 -13.25
N GLN A 68 -21.21 -2.42 -14.26
CA GLN A 68 -22.44 -1.63 -14.18
C GLN A 68 -23.47 -2.20 -13.19
N ARG A 69 -23.43 -3.51 -12.95
CA ARG A 69 -24.27 -4.19 -11.95
C ARG A 69 -23.82 -3.87 -10.53
N ASP A 70 -22.53 -4.03 -10.23
CA ASP A 70 -21.98 -4.03 -8.87
C ASP A 70 -21.42 -2.67 -8.44
N LYS A 71 -20.86 -1.90 -9.37
CA LYS A 71 -20.28 -0.57 -9.11
C LYS A 71 -19.26 -0.56 -7.97
N LEU A 72 -18.44 -1.63 -7.83
CA LEU A 72 -17.54 -1.81 -6.72
C LEU A 72 -16.54 -0.65 -6.57
N LEU A 73 -16.46 -0.11 -5.38
CA LEU A 73 -15.46 0.86 -4.95
C LEU A 73 -14.51 0.22 -3.93
N GLY A 74 -13.31 0.77 -3.86
CA GLY A 74 -12.33 0.42 -2.84
C GLY A 74 -11.67 1.70 -2.32
N CYS A 75 -12.35 2.43 -1.44
CA CYS A 75 -11.77 3.56 -0.73
C CYS A 75 -10.83 3.03 0.35
N SER A 76 -9.51 3.25 0.18
CA SER A 76 -8.44 2.75 1.04
C SER A 76 -7.74 3.88 1.79
N LEU A 77 -7.01 3.50 2.84
CA LEU A 77 -6.22 4.39 3.70
C LEU A 77 -4.77 3.91 3.73
N THR A 78 -3.80 4.83 3.84
CA THR A 78 -2.39 4.53 4.07
C THR A 78 -1.78 5.49 5.07
N GLY A 79 -0.67 5.12 5.73
CA GLY A 79 -0.06 5.89 6.79
C GLY A 79 -0.85 5.88 8.09
N TRP A 80 -1.67 4.85 8.32
CA TRP A 80 -2.54 4.77 9.51
C TRP A 80 -1.74 4.73 10.79
N GLN A 81 -0.77 3.82 10.90
CA GLN A 81 0.02 3.68 12.11
C GLN A 81 0.91 4.90 12.39
N ASP A 82 1.38 5.56 11.35
CA ASP A 82 2.13 6.81 11.48
C ASP A 82 1.23 7.94 11.99
N MET A 83 -0.02 8.02 11.53
CA MET A 83 -1.01 8.97 12.06
C MET A 83 -1.29 8.70 13.53
N VAL A 84 -1.53 7.43 13.91
CA VAL A 84 -1.76 7.02 15.31
C VAL A 84 -0.56 7.37 16.18
N ASN A 85 0.66 7.09 15.71
CA ASN A 85 1.89 7.44 16.40
C ASN A 85 2.01 8.96 16.61
N ALA A 86 1.72 9.76 15.60
CA ALA A 86 1.85 11.22 15.65
C ALA A 86 0.80 11.87 16.55
N THR A 87 -0.44 11.36 16.52
CA THR A 87 -1.58 11.94 17.29
C THR A 87 -1.74 11.33 18.66
N LYS A 88 -1.13 10.14 18.92
CA LYS A 88 -1.32 9.32 20.13
C LYS A 88 -2.78 8.96 20.39
N MET A 89 -3.53 8.75 19.32
CA MET A 89 -4.96 8.44 19.33
C MET A 89 -5.22 7.11 20.06
N SER A 90 -6.19 7.10 20.98
CA SER A 90 -6.62 5.89 21.67
C SER A 90 -7.34 4.93 20.74
N ARG A 91 -7.55 3.68 21.18
CA ARG A 91 -8.28 2.68 20.38
C ARG A 91 -9.72 3.12 20.09
N GLU A 92 -10.40 3.69 21.07
CA GLU A 92 -11.77 4.21 20.94
C GLU A 92 -11.84 5.37 19.94
N GLU A 93 -10.86 6.26 19.95
CA GLU A 93 -10.78 7.37 19.00
C GLU A 93 -10.50 6.85 17.57
N GLN A 94 -9.67 5.82 17.42
CA GLN A 94 -9.43 5.17 16.13
C GLN A 94 -10.71 4.54 15.58
N ILE A 95 -11.45 3.79 16.40
CA ILE A 95 -12.73 3.19 16.02
C ILE A 95 -13.72 4.28 15.57
N GLY A 96 -13.91 5.33 16.36
CA GLY A 96 -14.81 6.41 16.00
C GLY A 96 -14.42 7.13 14.70
N LEU A 97 -13.11 7.28 14.41
CA LEU A 97 -12.64 7.84 13.16
C LEU A 97 -12.91 6.91 11.97
N LEU A 98 -12.68 5.60 12.14
CA LEU A 98 -12.93 4.60 11.10
C LEU A 98 -14.42 4.56 10.72
N GLU A 99 -15.31 4.56 11.70
CA GLU A 99 -16.76 4.58 11.49
C GLU A 99 -17.21 5.85 10.74
N GLU A 100 -16.69 7.03 11.11
CA GLU A 100 -17.02 8.27 10.38
C GLU A 100 -16.48 8.28 8.96
N LEU A 101 -15.27 7.74 8.73
CA LEU A 101 -14.69 7.62 7.39
C LEU A 101 -15.53 6.68 6.54
N ARG A 102 -15.98 5.54 7.09
CA ARG A 102 -16.86 4.59 6.42
C ARG A 102 -18.19 5.24 6.06
N GLU A 103 -18.88 5.84 7.02
CA GLU A 103 -20.16 6.54 6.80
C GLU A 103 -20.03 7.64 5.73
N THR A 104 -18.95 8.42 5.79
CA THR A 104 -18.66 9.48 4.81
C THR A 104 -18.50 8.93 3.40
N ALA A 105 -17.78 7.80 3.24
CA ALA A 105 -17.58 7.16 1.95
C ALA A 105 -18.89 6.62 1.37
N HIS A 106 -19.69 5.91 2.18
CA HIS A 106 -20.98 5.37 1.77
C HIS A 106 -21.95 6.46 1.35
N LYS A 107 -22.14 7.47 2.19
CA LYS A 107 -23.02 8.59 1.89
C LYS A 107 -22.60 9.34 0.62
N ALA A 108 -21.30 9.56 0.43
CA ALA A 108 -20.79 10.22 -0.77
C ALA A 108 -21.02 9.39 -2.04
N ALA A 109 -20.88 8.05 -1.94
CA ALA A 109 -21.16 7.13 -3.03
C ALA A 109 -22.65 7.08 -3.39
N GLU A 110 -23.54 7.04 -2.40
CA GLU A 110 -25.00 7.13 -2.59
C GLU A 110 -25.40 8.46 -3.23
N ASP A 111 -24.92 9.57 -2.71
CA ASP A 111 -25.23 10.92 -3.22
C ASP A 111 -24.81 11.10 -4.67
N ILE A 112 -23.63 10.61 -5.06
CA ILE A 112 -23.17 10.72 -6.46
C ILE A 112 -23.90 9.75 -7.36
N ALA A 113 -24.26 8.54 -6.89
CA ALA A 113 -25.08 7.59 -7.62
C ALA A 113 -26.45 8.20 -7.96
N ALA A 114 -27.12 8.79 -6.97
CA ALA A 114 -28.41 9.47 -7.15
C ALA A 114 -28.31 10.63 -8.16
N ARG A 115 -27.27 11.45 -8.07
CA ARG A 115 -27.04 12.60 -9.00
C ARG A 115 -26.81 12.17 -10.45
N LEU A 116 -26.18 11.02 -10.65
CA LEU A 116 -25.86 10.49 -11.98
C LEU A 116 -26.94 9.49 -12.49
N GLY A 117 -27.98 9.24 -11.70
CA GLY A 117 -29.03 8.28 -12.05
C GLY A 117 -28.54 6.82 -12.13
N GLY A 118 -27.45 6.51 -11.42
CA GLY A 118 -26.84 5.19 -11.41
C GLY A 118 -27.21 4.35 -10.19
N ARG A 119 -26.74 3.11 -10.18
CA ARG A 119 -26.91 2.21 -9.02
C ARG A 119 -26.00 2.60 -7.87
N VAL A 120 -26.45 2.39 -6.65
CA VAL A 120 -25.59 2.47 -5.46
C VAL A 120 -24.55 1.35 -5.53
N PRO A 121 -23.27 1.62 -5.20
CA PRO A 121 -22.25 0.60 -5.15
C PRO A 121 -22.59 -0.52 -4.18
N LEU A 122 -22.25 -1.76 -4.54
CA LEU A 122 -22.47 -2.90 -3.67
C LEU A 122 -21.54 -2.85 -2.43
N LEU A 123 -20.27 -2.49 -2.63
CA LEU A 123 -19.26 -2.32 -1.59
C LEU A 123 -18.46 -1.06 -1.88
N VAL A 124 -17.98 -0.36 -0.83
CA VAL A 124 -17.38 0.98 -0.95
C VAL A 124 -15.98 1.08 -0.36
N THR A 125 -15.73 0.42 0.77
CA THR A 125 -14.50 0.58 1.55
C THR A 125 -13.66 -0.69 1.56
N THR A 126 -12.34 -0.51 1.54
CA THR A 126 -11.34 -1.56 1.62
C THR A 126 -10.08 -1.05 2.30
N LEU A 127 -9.14 -1.93 2.58
CA LEU A 127 -7.79 -1.53 2.97
C LEU A 127 -6.75 -2.28 2.16
N LYS A 128 -6.09 -1.54 1.27
CA LYS A 128 -5.01 -2.06 0.42
C LYS A 128 -3.70 -2.20 1.22
N PRO A 129 -2.81 -3.11 0.82
CA PRO A 129 -1.50 -3.22 1.46
C PRO A 129 -0.59 -2.02 1.16
N GLU A 130 -0.81 -1.27 0.08
CA GLU A 130 -0.17 0.01 -0.30
C GLU A 130 1.36 -0.04 -0.38
N GLY A 131 1.95 -1.19 -0.67
CA GLY A 131 3.41 -1.40 -0.65
C GLY A 131 4.21 -0.47 -1.57
N SER A 132 3.64 0.01 -2.67
CA SER A 132 4.28 0.95 -3.60
C SER A 132 3.77 2.38 -3.41
N LEU A 133 2.45 2.57 -3.27
CA LEU A 133 1.85 3.90 -3.20
C LEU A 133 2.28 4.67 -1.94
N SER A 134 2.46 3.98 -0.81
CA SER A 134 2.94 4.57 0.45
C SER A 134 4.34 5.19 0.34
N LEU A 135 5.13 4.80 -0.67
CA LEU A 135 6.47 5.34 -0.90
C LEU A 135 6.44 6.81 -1.38
N LEU A 136 5.39 7.21 -2.13
CA LEU A 136 5.25 8.59 -2.60
C LEU A 136 5.22 9.60 -1.45
N PRO A 137 4.35 9.43 -0.42
CA PRO A 137 4.34 10.29 0.75
C PRO A 137 5.33 9.86 1.84
N THR A 138 6.07 8.76 1.66
CA THR A 138 7.00 8.21 2.64
C THR A 138 6.32 7.93 3.98
N VAL A 139 5.29 7.08 3.95
CA VAL A 139 4.51 6.67 5.13
C VAL A 139 4.44 5.15 5.23
N SER A 140 3.97 4.65 6.38
CA SER A 140 3.66 3.23 6.57
C SER A 140 2.57 2.76 5.61
N SER A 141 2.66 1.53 5.14
CA SER A 141 1.78 0.99 4.10
C SER A 141 0.48 0.42 4.68
N GLY A 142 -0.66 0.95 4.24
CA GLY A 142 -1.98 0.49 4.68
C GLY A 142 -2.13 0.49 6.19
N VAL A 143 -2.39 -0.69 6.77
CA VAL A 143 -2.51 -0.91 8.21
C VAL A 143 -1.18 -1.25 8.89
N HIS A 144 -0.12 -1.50 8.08
CA HIS A 144 1.15 -1.98 8.61
C HIS A 144 1.90 -0.89 9.36
N TYR A 145 2.77 -1.32 10.28
CA TYR A 145 3.75 -0.46 10.90
C TYR A 145 4.95 -0.24 9.98
N SER A 146 5.65 0.88 10.14
CA SER A 146 6.93 1.12 9.47
C SER A 146 7.94 0.02 9.82
N HIS A 147 8.79 -0.37 8.87
CA HIS A 147 9.72 -1.49 9.01
C HIS A 147 10.67 -1.32 10.20
N ALA A 148 11.30 -0.14 10.28
CA ALA A 148 12.20 0.27 11.35
C ALA A 148 12.23 1.80 11.43
N PRO A 149 12.84 2.42 12.48
CA PRO A 149 13.00 3.88 12.53
C PRO A 149 13.84 4.44 11.38
N TYR A 150 14.85 3.68 10.96
CA TYR A 150 15.68 3.94 9.79
C TYR A 150 15.85 2.65 9.02
N TYR A 151 15.69 2.71 7.71
CA TYR A 151 15.80 1.51 6.86
C TYR A 151 16.21 1.87 5.44
N ILE A 152 16.72 0.88 4.72
CA ILE A 152 16.92 0.93 3.28
C ILE A 152 15.64 0.39 2.63
N ARG A 153 15.07 1.15 1.71
CA ARG A 153 14.06 0.67 0.77
C ARG A 153 14.70 0.38 -0.57
N ARG A 154 14.56 -0.85 -1.05
CA ARG A 154 15.06 -1.27 -2.36
C ARG A 154 13.95 -1.30 -3.38
N VAL A 155 14.18 -0.70 -4.52
CA VAL A 155 13.25 -0.67 -5.65
C VAL A 155 13.93 -1.31 -6.85
N ARG A 156 13.28 -2.30 -7.43
CA ARG A 156 13.72 -2.99 -8.64
C ARG A 156 13.25 -2.23 -9.86
N ILE A 157 14.16 -1.95 -10.77
CA ILE A 157 13.93 -1.18 -11.99
C ILE A 157 14.61 -1.91 -13.15
N THR A 158 14.00 -1.92 -14.32
CA THR A 158 14.63 -2.45 -15.54
C THR A 158 15.96 -1.74 -15.79
N ALA A 159 17.03 -2.48 -16.06
CA ALA A 159 18.38 -1.93 -16.12
C ALA A 159 18.57 -0.85 -17.21
N VAL A 160 17.76 -0.92 -18.27
CA VAL A 160 17.76 0.06 -19.37
C VAL A 160 16.94 1.32 -19.09
N ASP A 161 16.18 1.35 -17.97
CA ASP A 161 15.37 2.51 -17.60
C ASP A 161 16.28 3.74 -17.36
N PRO A 162 15.99 4.88 -18.00
CA PRO A 162 16.70 6.15 -17.77
C PRO A 162 16.84 6.53 -16.30
N LEU A 163 15.88 6.14 -15.47
CA LEU A 163 15.89 6.40 -14.03
C LEU A 163 17.09 5.75 -13.32
N CYS A 164 17.52 4.56 -13.75
CA CYS A 164 18.72 3.91 -13.19
C CYS A 164 19.96 4.78 -13.37
N ARG A 165 20.18 5.31 -14.58
CA ARG A 165 21.32 6.16 -14.90
C ARG A 165 21.29 7.49 -14.12
N VAL A 166 20.10 8.08 -14.00
CA VAL A 166 19.93 9.30 -13.18
C VAL A 166 20.24 9.03 -11.69
N CYS A 167 19.82 7.89 -11.17
CA CYS A 167 20.14 7.49 -9.80
C CYS A 167 21.67 7.32 -9.61
N GLU A 168 22.35 6.64 -10.53
CA GLU A 168 23.81 6.48 -10.52
C GLU A 168 24.53 7.84 -10.55
N ASP A 169 24.13 8.75 -11.44
CA ASP A 169 24.70 10.11 -11.54
C ASP A 169 24.51 10.94 -10.26
N LEU A 170 23.43 10.70 -9.55
CA LEU A 170 23.11 11.41 -8.31
C LEU A 170 23.73 10.77 -7.06
N GLY A 171 24.46 9.64 -7.22
CA GLY A 171 25.14 8.96 -6.13
C GLY A 171 24.24 8.03 -5.30
N TYR A 172 23.08 7.61 -5.85
CA TYR A 172 22.27 6.55 -5.24
C TYR A 172 22.95 5.21 -5.47
N PRO A 173 22.98 4.31 -4.48
CA PRO A 173 23.47 2.95 -4.69
C PRO A 173 22.55 2.22 -5.68
N VAL A 174 23.14 1.72 -6.76
CA VAL A 174 22.47 0.92 -7.79
C VAL A 174 23.21 -0.40 -7.94
N LEU A 175 22.56 -1.49 -7.64
CA LEU A 175 23.13 -2.84 -7.59
C LEU A 175 22.50 -3.71 -8.67
N PRO A 176 23.19 -4.72 -9.20
CA PRO A 176 22.55 -5.75 -10.02
C PRO A 176 21.58 -6.59 -9.18
N GLU A 177 20.51 -7.10 -9.79
CA GLU A 177 19.60 -8.05 -9.11
C GLU A 177 20.33 -9.36 -8.78
N VAL A 178 19.98 -9.95 -7.66
CA VAL A 178 20.56 -11.23 -7.21
C VAL A 178 20.34 -12.34 -8.25
N GLY A 179 21.39 -13.10 -8.52
CA GLY A 179 21.34 -14.22 -9.47
C GLY A 179 21.44 -13.83 -10.95
N GLN A 180 21.61 -12.54 -11.27
CA GLN A 180 21.89 -12.08 -12.63
C GLN A 180 23.38 -11.81 -12.84
N ASP A 181 23.83 -11.78 -14.12
CA ASP A 181 25.20 -11.38 -14.43
C ASP A 181 25.45 -9.93 -14.03
N PRO A 182 26.37 -9.62 -13.11
CA PRO A 182 26.64 -8.26 -12.68
C PRO A 182 27.12 -7.33 -13.81
N GLN A 183 27.65 -7.87 -14.90
CA GLN A 183 28.14 -7.08 -16.04
C GLN A 183 27.03 -6.75 -17.05
N ASP A 184 25.96 -7.57 -17.09
CA ASP A 184 24.82 -7.37 -17.99
C ASP A 184 23.48 -7.71 -17.27
N PRO A 185 23.12 -7.01 -16.20
CA PRO A 185 21.89 -7.28 -15.50
C PRO A 185 20.69 -6.73 -16.30
N THR A 186 19.61 -7.51 -16.38
CA THR A 186 18.32 -7.03 -16.93
C THR A 186 17.53 -6.20 -15.93
N THR A 187 17.80 -6.38 -14.63
CA THR A 187 17.17 -5.66 -13.53
C THR A 187 18.22 -5.08 -12.60
N LYS A 188 18.04 -3.84 -12.21
CA LYS A 188 18.84 -3.15 -11.19
C LYS A 188 18.03 -2.84 -9.95
N VAL A 189 18.69 -2.82 -8.81
CA VAL A 189 18.13 -2.55 -7.49
C VAL A 189 18.67 -1.21 -7.00
N VAL A 190 17.79 -0.22 -6.86
CA VAL A 190 18.15 1.11 -6.34
C VAL A 190 17.83 1.16 -4.85
N GLU A 191 18.78 1.61 -4.04
CA GLU A 191 18.65 1.73 -2.59
C GLU A 191 18.31 3.15 -2.18
N PHE A 192 17.27 3.30 -1.37
CA PHE A 192 16.84 4.57 -0.79
C PHE A 192 16.88 4.48 0.74
N PRO A 193 17.71 5.29 1.42
CA PRO A 193 17.65 5.41 2.87
C PRO A 193 16.39 6.17 3.27
N VAL A 194 15.61 5.61 4.18
CA VAL A 194 14.33 6.16 4.65
C VAL A 194 14.37 6.32 6.17
N LYS A 195 13.85 7.46 6.64
CA LYS A 195 13.55 7.72 8.05
C LYS A 195 12.05 7.66 8.23
N ALA A 196 11.57 6.71 9.05
CA ALA A 196 10.16 6.61 9.37
C ALA A 196 9.71 7.77 10.28
N PRO A 197 8.42 8.14 10.26
CA PRO A 197 7.84 8.97 11.31
C PRO A 197 8.06 8.35 12.69
N ALA A 198 8.27 9.20 13.71
CA ALA A 198 8.57 8.72 15.06
C ALA A 198 7.37 7.97 15.67
N GLY A 199 7.62 6.82 16.28
CA GLY A 199 6.61 6.02 16.98
C GLY A 199 6.92 4.52 16.92
N LYS A 200 5.90 3.70 17.21
CA LYS A 200 6.01 2.25 17.10
C LYS A 200 6.32 1.80 15.68
N VAL A 201 7.21 0.84 15.56
CA VAL A 201 7.57 0.19 14.29
C VAL A 201 7.32 -1.32 14.37
N LYS A 202 7.54 -2.06 13.28
CA LYS A 202 7.32 -3.51 13.17
C LYS A 202 7.93 -4.31 14.34
N ALA A 203 9.11 -3.91 14.82
CA ALA A 203 9.80 -4.61 15.91
C ALA A 203 9.09 -4.50 17.27
N ASP A 204 8.31 -3.46 17.48
CA ASP A 204 7.67 -3.12 18.76
C ASP A 204 6.31 -3.79 18.95
N VAL A 205 5.82 -4.52 17.94
CA VAL A 205 4.47 -5.10 17.96
C VAL A 205 4.49 -6.61 17.83
N SER A 206 3.51 -7.27 18.47
CA SER A 206 3.30 -8.71 18.36
C SER A 206 2.44 -9.06 17.13
N ALA A 207 2.42 -10.35 16.75
CA ALA A 207 1.50 -10.84 15.74
C ALA A 207 0.04 -10.61 16.15
N ILE A 208 -0.28 -10.79 17.44
CA ILE A 208 -1.63 -10.56 17.97
C ILE A 208 -2.04 -9.08 17.86
N GLU A 209 -1.15 -8.12 18.16
CA GLU A 209 -1.46 -6.69 17.98
C GLU A 209 -1.76 -6.38 16.51
N GLN A 210 -1.06 -6.99 15.56
CA GLN A 210 -1.33 -6.84 14.13
C GLN A 210 -2.69 -7.42 13.75
N LEU A 211 -3.06 -8.59 14.27
CA LEU A 211 -4.36 -9.22 14.06
C LEU A 211 -5.52 -8.42 14.69
N GLU A 212 -5.32 -7.85 15.88
CA GLU A 212 -6.30 -6.95 16.49
C GLU A 212 -6.52 -5.66 15.67
N ASN A 213 -5.48 -5.16 15.01
CA ASN A 213 -5.63 -4.05 14.07
C ASN A 213 -6.42 -4.48 12.83
N TYR A 214 -6.14 -5.67 12.27
CA TYR A 214 -6.95 -6.24 11.20
C TYR A 214 -8.43 -6.31 11.58
N LYS A 215 -8.74 -6.92 12.73
CA LYS A 215 -10.12 -7.06 13.23
C LYS A 215 -10.80 -5.71 13.38
N MET A 216 -10.13 -4.71 13.97
CA MET A 216 -10.67 -3.35 14.08
C MET A 216 -11.07 -2.76 12.73
N PHE A 217 -10.23 -2.92 11.71
CA PHE A 217 -10.55 -2.43 10.38
C PHE A 217 -11.72 -3.19 9.74
N MET A 218 -11.76 -4.51 9.90
CA MET A 218 -12.86 -5.34 9.38
C MET A 218 -14.20 -4.98 9.99
N GLU A 219 -14.25 -4.76 11.30
CA GLU A 219 -15.49 -4.42 12.01
C GLU A 219 -15.98 -2.98 11.73
N HIS A 220 -15.05 -2.00 11.66
CA HIS A 220 -15.42 -0.59 11.72
C HIS A 220 -15.24 0.19 10.41
N TYR A 221 -14.50 -0.33 9.44
CA TYR A 221 -14.23 0.40 8.20
C TYR A 221 -14.52 -0.38 6.93
N VAL A 222 -14.09 -1.62 6.82
CA VAL A 222 -13.98 -2.33 5.56
C VAL A 222 -15.27 -3.06 5.19
N ASP A 223 -15.71 -2.92 3.93
CA ASP A 223 -16.78 -3.74 3.35
C ASP A 223 -16.22 -4.96 2.61
N HIS A 224 -15.00 -4.86 2.05
CA HIS A 224 -14.33 -5.93 1.33
C HIS A 224 -13.42 -6.76 2.26
N ASN A 225 -12.12 -6.44 2.29
CA ASN A 225 -11.15 -7.05 3.17
C ASN A 225 -10.03 -6.06 3.50
N CYS A 226 -9.46 -6.18 4.69
CA CYS A 226 -8.23 -5.51 5.09
C CYS A 226 -7.04 -6.38 4.68
N SER A 227 -6.34 -6.03 3.61
CA SER A 227 -5.15 -6.78 3.21
C SER A 227 -4.00 -6.51 4.18
N ILE A 228 -3.56 -7.55 4.86
CA ILE A 228 -2.46 -7.51 5.82
C ILE A 228 -1.50 -8.68 5.65
N THR A 229 -0.21 -8.43 5.84
CA THR A 229 0.79 -9.45 6.09
C THR A 229 1.21 -9.39 7.56
N VAL A 230 0.81 -10.38 8.32
CA VAL A 230 1.14 -10.49 9.75
C VAL A 230 2.52 -11.12 9.89
N HIS A 231 3.44 -10.41 10.55
CA HIS A 231 4.76 -10.94 10.85
C HIS A 231 4.73 -11.69 12.17
N VAL A 232 5.08 -12.98 12.14
CA VAL A 232 4.97 -13.90 13.26
C VAL A 232 6.35 -14.36 13.71
N ARG A 233 6.68 -14.17 14.99
CA ARG A 233 7.89 -14.75 15.60
C ARG A 233 7.65 -16.23 15.92
N ASP A 234 8.71 -17.01 15.99
CA ASP A 234 8.62 -18.46 16.23
C ASP A 234 7.81 -18.85 17.47
N ASN A 235 7.86 -18.02 18.49
CA ASN A 235 7.14 -18.25 19.76
C ASN A 235 5.70 -17.69 19.76
N GLU A 236 5.21 -17.12 18.67
CA GLU A 236 3.87 -16.52 18.57
C GLU A 236 2.86 -17.41 17.82
N TRP A 237 3.32 -18.45 17.09
CA TRP A 237 2.47 -19.25 16.22
C TRP A 237 1.28 -19.91 16.93
N GLU A 238 1.47 -20.44 18.13
CA GLU A 238 0.38 -21.07 18.89
C GLU A 238 -0.73 -20.06 19.23
N GLN A 239 -0.34 -18.83 19.60
CA GLN A 239 -1.30 -17.76 19.88
C GLN A 239 -2.01 -17.27 18.61
N VAL A 240 -1.29 -17.21 17.49
CA VAL A 240 -1.85 -16.85 16.18
C VAL A 240 -2.89 -17.88 15.73
N GLU A 241 -2.56 -19.18 15.84
CA GLU A 241 -3.49 -20.27 15.52
C GLU A 241 -4.78 -20.16 16.34
N GLN A 242 -4.64 -19.97 17.67
CA GLN A 242 -5.78 -19.82 18.55
C GLN A 242 -6.61 -18.58 18.23
N TRP A 243 -5.95 -17.46 17.96
CA TRP A 243 -6.64 -16.21 17.57
C TRP A 243 -7.45 -16.37 16.29
N VAL A 244 -6.87 -16.99 15.25
CA VAL A 244 -7.56 -17.25 13.99
C VAL A 244 -8.77 -18.18 14.20
N TRP A 245 -8.62 -19.20 15.04
CA TRP A 245 -9.71 -20.11 15.37
C TRP A 245 -10.86 -19.39 16.09
N ASP A 246 -10.54 -18.57 17.07
CA ASP A 246 -11.54 -17.85 17.88
C ASP A 246 -12.26 -16.73 17.09
N ASN A 247 -11.62 -16.22 16.04
CA ASN A 247 -12.16 -15.15 15.18
C ASN A 247 -12.46 -15.63 13.75
N TRP A 248 -12.67 -16.93 13.55
CA TRP A 248 -12.82 -17.53 12.22
C TRP A 248 -13.87 -16.87 11.34
N ASP A 249 -14.99 -16.46 11.91
CA ASP A 249 -16.12 -15.85 11.18
C ASP A 249 -15.84 -14.39 10.76
N ASP A 250 -14.85 -13.74 11.39
CA ASP A 250 -14.43 -12.36 11.09
C ASP A 250 -13.28 -12.31 10.06
N VAL A 251 -12.63 -13.45 9.78
CA VAL A 251 -11.48 -13.54 8.89
C VAL A 251 -11.92 -13.81 7.46
N VAL A 252 -11.59 -12.89 6.55
CA VAL A 252 -11.81 -13.05 5.11
C VAL A 252 -10.55 -13.57 4.41
N ALA A 253 -9.41 -12.89 4.61
CA ALA A 253 -8.13 -13.31 4.09
C ALA A 253 -6.99 -12.70 4.92
N LEU A 254 -6.02 -13.54 5.30
CA LEU A 254 -4.79 -13.16 6.01
C LEU A 254 -3.58 -13.72 5.28
N SER A 255 -2.47 -12.99 5.34
CA SER A 255 -1.15 -13.49 4.93
C SER A 255 -0.23 -13.49 6.13
N PHE A 256 0.59 -14.54 6.24
CA PHE A 256 1.59 -14.67 7.30
C PHE A 256 2.99 -14.74 6.74
N LEU A 257 3.94 -14.12 7.43
CA LEU A 257 5.34 -14.16 7.11
C LEU A 257 6.14 -14.36 8.40
N SER A 258 7.15 -15.24 8.37
CA SER A 258 8.09 -15.36 9.49
C SER A 258 8.76 -14.01 9.74
N TYR A 259 8.95 -13.68 11.03
CA TYR A 259 9.61 -12.42 11.41
C TYR A 259 11.09 -12.37 11.02
N ASP A 260 11.74 -13.53 10.90
CA ASP A 260 13.16 -13.65 10.55
C ASP A 260 13.36 -13.60 9.04
N ASP A 261 13.77 -12.44 8.54
CA ASP A 261 13.99 -12.16 7.12
C ASP A 261 15.45 -12.43 6.67
N SER A 262 16.28 -13.07 7.50
CA SER A 262 17.75 -13.15 7.31
C SER A 262 18.22 -14.02 6.15
N PHE A 263 17.34 -14.64 5.38
CA PHE A 263 17.69 -15.64 4.37
C PHE A 263 17.86 -15.10 2.93
N TYR A 264 17.47 -13.87 2.66
CA TYR A 264 17.48 -13.33 1.30
C TYR A 264 18.41 -12.12 1.17
N GLU A 265 19.25 -12.13 0.14
CA GLU A 265 20.02 -10.95 -0.25
C GLU A 265 19.10 -9.89 -0.87
N LEU A 266 19.45 -8.61 -0.69
CA LEU A 266 18.73 -7.46 -1.25
C LEU A 266 17.21 -7.46 -0.96
N LEU A 267 16.84 -7.78 0.28
CA LEU A 267 15.46 -7.64 0.75
C LEU A 267 14.87 -6.26 0.40
N PRO A 268 13.57 -6.17 0.11
CA PRO A 268 12.90 -4.89 -0.16
C PRO A 268 13.06 -3.85 0.95
N TYR A 269 13.20 -4.31 2.20
CA TYR A 269 13.42 -3.49 3.40
C TYR A 269 14.57 -4.08 4.21
N GLU A 270 15.46 -3.21 4.71
CA GLU A 270 16.57 -3.59 5.59
C GLU A 270 16.73 -2.52 6.67
N ALA A 271 16.60 -2.92 7.94
CA ALA A 271 16.80 -2.00 9.07
C ALA A 271 18.27 -1.54 9.14
N ILE A 272 18.46 -0.24 9.34
CA ILE A 272 19.78 0.38 9.56
C ILE A 272 19.72 1.28 10.79
N ASP A 273 20.87 1.70 11.29
CA ASP A 273 20.95 2.69 12.34
C ASP A 273 20.94 4.14 11.78
N GLU A 274 20.79 5.12 12.67
CA GLU A 274 20.78 6.54 12.32
C GLU A 274 22.09 6.98 11.66
N THR A 275 23.23 6.45 12.10
CA THR A 275 24.55 6.79 11.59
C THR A 275 24.68 6.38 10.12
N GLU A 276 24.26 5.16 9.80
CA GLU A 276 24.28 4.65 8.44
C GLU A 276 23.27 5.40 7.54
N TYR A 277 22.10 5.74 8.08
CA TYR A 277 21.13 6.58 7.36
C TYR A 277 21.72 7.94 6.99
N GLU A 278 22.31 8.66 7.95
CA GLU A 278 22.90 9.98 7.70
C GLU A 278 24.11 9.90 6.74
N ARG A 279 24.92 8.84 6.86
CA ARG A 279 26.04 8.60 5.94
C ARG A 279 25.57 8.43 4.50
N ARG A 280 24.55 7.59 4.29
CA ARG A 280 23.98 7.35 2.95
C ARG A 280 23.32 8.58 2.39
N LYS A 281 22.50 9.25 3.19
CA LYS A 281 21.81 10.47 2.78
C LYS A 281 22.78 11.59 2.37
N ALA A 282 23.88 11.75 3.09
CA ALA A 282 24.91 12.75 2.76
C ALA A 282 25.65 12.47 1.44
N ALA A 283 25.74 11.20 1.04
CA ALA A 283 26.35 10.79 -0.23
C ALA A 283 25.45 11.01 -1.44
N MET A 284 24.15 11.16 -1.24
CA MET A 284 23.14 11.27 -2.30
C MET A 284 22.79 12.73 -2.57
N ARG A 285 22.72 13.11 -3.83
CA ARG A 285 22.21 14.43 -4.23
C ARG A 285 20.69 14.37 -4.34
N PRO A 286 19.97 15.49 -4.10
CA PRO A 286 18.54 15.56 -4.30
C PRO A 286 18.16 15.13 -5.72
N PHE A 287 17.11 14.31 -5.85
CA PHE A 287 16.63 13.86 -7.15
C PHE A 287 16.16 15.04 -8.00
N ASN A 288 16.64 15.10 -9.24
CA ASN A 288 16.25 16.12 -10.19
C ASN A 288 15.61 15.46 -11.43
N PRO A 289 14.27 15.51 -11.55
CA PRO A 289 13.56 14.89 -12.68
C PRO A 289 13.99 15.38 -14.05
N SER A 290 14.51 16.62 -14.18
CA SER A 290 14.95 17.15 -15.47
C SER A 290 16.17 16.40 -16.05
N LEU A 291 16.88 15.62 -15.23
CA LEU A 291 17.97 14.79 -15.72
C LEU A 291 17.49 13.59 -16.55
N LEU A 292 16.23 13.16 -16.38
CA LEU A 292 15.67 12.07 -17.17
C LEU A 292 15.72 12.35 -18.66
N SER A 293 15.45 13.61 -19.09
CA SER A 293 15.49 14.01 -20.48
C SER A 293 16.84 13.81 -21.16
N ARG A 294 17.92 13.66 -20.42
CA ARG A 294 19.25 13.35 -20.99
C ARG A 294 19.34 11.91 -21.51
N TYR A 295 18.54 11.00 -20.95
CA TYR A 295 18.57 9.57 -21.20
C TYR A 295 17.34 9.06 -21.94
N GLU A 296 16.27 9.87 -22.07
CA GLU A 296 15.03 9.52 -22.77
C GLU A 296 15.12 9.64 -24.29
N HIS A 297 16.19 10.24 -24.84
CA HIS A 297 16.35 10.45 -26.28
C HIS A 297 17.04 9.29 -27.02
N GLU A 298 17.56 8.32 -26.30
CA GLU A 298 17.93 7.06 -26.93
C GLU A 298 16.63 6.28 -27.14
N GLU A 299 16.21 6.13 -28.42
CA GLU A 299 15.10 5.25 -28.81
C GLU A 299 15.39 3.82 -28.28
N THR A 300 15.08 3.59 -27.05
CA THR A 300 14.83 2.25 -26.56
C THR A 300 13.44 1.91 -27.06
N GLU A 301 13.34 1.21 -28.19
CA GLU A 301 12.22 0.30 -28.39
C GLU A 301 12.13 -0.50 -27.08
N LEU A 302 11.16 -0.16 -26.25
CA LEU A 302 10.76 -1.02 -25.16
C LEU A 302 10.33 -2.31 -25.84
N ASP A 303 11.26 -3.25 -25.95
CA ASP A 303 10.92 -4.64 -26.19
C ASP A 303 10.03 -5.05 -25.02
N LEU A 304 8.73 -4.88 -25.22
CA LEU A 304 7.69 -5.39 -24.35
C LEU A 304 7.67 -6.92 -24.49
N GLY A 305 8.85 -7.52 -24.39
CA GLY A 305 9.03 -8.94 -24.31
C GLY A 305 8.21 -9.48 -23.15
N ASP A 306 7.22 -10.22 -23.53
CA ASP A 306 6.31 -11.00 -22.70
C ASP A 306 5.52 -10.21 -21.62
N PRO A 307 4.21 -10.04 -21.78
CA PRO A 307 3.36 -9.29 -20.83
C PRO A 307 3.25 -9.94 -19.44
N GLU A 308 3.95 -11.01 -19.17
CA GLU A 308 3.90 -11.74 -17.90
C GLU A 308 4.78 -11.12 -16.81
N CYS A 309 4.92 -9.91 -16.65
CA CYS A 309 5.51 -9.22 -15.47
C CYS A 309 6.19 -7.88 -15.81
N ALA A 310 5.70 -7.14 -16.78
CA ALA A 310 6.10 -5.73 -16.98
C ALA A 310 5.57 -4.78 -15.88
N GLY A 311 5.28 -5.30 -14.74
CA GLY A 311 4.84 -4.53 -13.58
C GLY A 311 5.42 -5.12 -12.34
N GLY A 312 6.58 -4.70 -11.99
CA GLY A 312 7.22 -4.86 -10.72
C GLY A 312 6.80 -6.06 -9.88
N ALA A 313 7.72 -6.92 -9.54
CA ALA A 313 7.48 -7.94 -8.52
C ALA A 313 6.64 -7.34 -7.39
N CYS A 314 5.51 -7.96 -7.10
CA CYS A 314 4.71 -7.65 -5.93
C CYS A 314 5.68 -7.57 -4.73
N PRO A 315 5.79 -6.47 -4.00
CA PRO A 315 6.76 -6.32 -2.92
C PRO A 315 6.48 -7.22 -1.71
N ILE A 316 5.54 -8.15 -1.88
CA ILE A 316 5.14 -9.16 -0.90
C ILE A 316 5.60 -10.53 -1.40
N ARG A 317 6.89 -10.72 -1.45
CA ARG A 317 7.55 -12.02 -1.38
C ARG A 317 8.73 -11.91 -0.44
#